data_5b02d05f910d524421d6bbd7d8ea1706
#
_entry.id   5b02d05f910d524421d6bbd7d8ea1706
#
_cell.length_a   1.000
_cell.length_b   1.000
_cell.length_c   1.000
_cell.angle_alpha   90.00
_cell.angle_beta   90.00
_cell.angle_gamma   90.00
#
_symmetry.space_group_name_H-M   'P 1'
#
loop_
_entity.id
_entity.type
_entity.pdbx_description
1 polymer ?
#
loop_
_entity_poly.entity_id
_entity_poly.type
_entity_poly.pdbx_seq_one_letter_code
_entity_poly.pdbx_strand_id
1 'polypeptide(L)'
;MSFFTFLEEKITEILFQLFFLALVAFLLIFYGVDMLFVVLLVILFISIQGLFQWCLYRKKRNASQHIIDLVDGLEETYYIADVLPKPKEFQNEAYYYAIKKACKSMNDEISKITEEKQEYQEYVESFAHEIKIPIGALSLTFDNTKNYTLKKETDKIFQLVEQMLYYARSENTEKDYFVKQLQLDEVIHNVILKFRHSLMERKTIINIHDIENVIYTDEKWLTFILSQIVQNAIKYFDKQENKLTIYSQDNGTNILLVIEDNGCGIKASDLSRVFEKGFTGSNRNKANATGMGLYLSKKLCDRLGLKLDIASTEKEYTRLTITFPKGIVHNFSE
;
A
#
# COMPACT_ATOMS: atom_id res chain seq x y z
N MET A 1 8.80 27.82 18.56
CA MET A 1 8.38 28.68 19.67
C MET A 1 9.11 30.01 19.57
N SER A 2 8.38 31.15 19.45
CA SER A 2 8.99 32.48 19.36
C SER A 2 9.50 32.92 20.75
N PHE A 3 10.56 33.72 20.78
CA PHE A 3 11.04 34.32 22.02
C PHE A 3 9.98 35.24 22.67
N PHE A 4 9.17 35.90 21.87
CA PHE A 4 8.07 36.75 22.35
C PHE A 4 6.97 35.94 23.06
N THR A 5 6.56 34.79 22.54
CA THR A 5 5.57 33.94 23.21
C THR A 5 6.10 33.36 24.54
N PHE A 6 7.41 33.10 24.65
CA PHE A 6 8.04 32.74 25.92
C PHE A 6 8.03 33.88 26.92
N LEU A 7 8.26 35.14 26.51
CA LEU A 7 8.18 36.31 27.37
C LEU A 7 6.75 36.59 27.84
N GLU A 8 5.75 36.41 27.00
CA GLU A 8 4.34 36.54 27.38
C GLU A 8 3.97 35.55 28.50
N GLU A 9 4.44 34.30 28.43
CA GLU A 9 4.22 33.29 29.46
C GLU A 9 4.83 33.70 30.81
N LYS A 10 5.93 34.48 30.76
CA LYS A 10 6.68 34.92 31.95
C LYS A 10 6.40 36.36 32.38
N ILE A 11 5.43 37.04 31.76
CA ILE A 11 5.18 38.48 31.96
C ILE A 11 4.87 38.83 33.43
N THR A 12 4.14 38.00 34.15
CA THR A 12 3.80 38.22 35.57
C THR A 12 5.04 38.12 36.45
N GLU A 13 5.92 37.17 36.22
CA GLU A 13 7.18 37.03 36.97
C GLU A 13 8.11 38.23 36.71
N ILE A 14 8.20 38.65 35.44
CA ILE A 14 9.04 39.79 35.02
C ILE A 14 8.52 41.08 35.64
N LEU A 15 7.20 41.33 35.63
CA LEU A 15 6.60 42.52 36.23
C LEU A 15 6.83 42.54 37.74
N PHE A 16 6.69 41.42 38.43
CA PHE A 16 6.97 41.34 39.88
C PHE A 16 8.44 41.66 40.19
N GLN A 17 9.37 41.15 39.39
CA GLN A 17 10.80 41.41 39.56
C GLN A 17 11.16 42.88 39.30
N LEU A 18 10.55 43.51 38.28
CA LEU A 18 10.72 44.94 38.01
C LEU A 18 10.15 45.83 39.12
N PHE A 19 8.98 45.46 39.65
CA PHE A 19 8.40 46.16 40.79
C PHE A 19 9.31 46.09 42.02
N PHE A 20 9.83 44.89 42.32
CA PHE A 20 10.76 44.71 43.45
C PHE A 20 12.05 45.51 43.26
N LEU A 21 12.60 45.52 42.03
CA LEU A 21 13.79 46.32 41.69
C LEU A 21 13.54 47.82 41.88
N ALA A 22 12.37 48.34 41.47
CA ALA A 22 12.00 49.73 41.64
C ALA A 22 11.87 50.08 43.11
N LEU A 23 11.29 49.20 43.94
CA LEU A 23 11.20 49.41 45.39
C LEU A 23 12.58 49.49 46.06
N VAL A 24 13.49 48.56 45.72
CA VAL A 24 14.87 48.53 46.24
C VAL A 24 15.64 49.79 45.79
N ALA A 25 15.52 50.21 44.54
CA ALA A 25 16.15 51.41 44.04
C ALA A 25 15.63 52.66 44.77
N PHE A 26 14.32 52.76 45.03
CA PHE A 26 13.72 53.82 45.81
C PHE A 26 14.27 53.91 47.24
N LEU A 27 14.36 52.76 47.95
CA LEU A 27 14.92 52.71 49.30
C LEU A 27 16.38 53.11 49.29
N LEU A 28 17.22 52.69 48.35
CA LEU A 28 18.64 53.08 48.29
C LEU A 28 18.81 54.59 48.09
N ILE A 29 17.99 55.21 47.25
CA ILE A 29 17.99 56.66 47.06
C ILE A 29 17.53 57.39 48.36
N PHE A 30 16.51 56.89 49.05
CA PHE A 30 16.00 57.45 50.31
C PHE A 30 17.04 57.40 51.38
N TYR A 31 17.90 56.39 51.43
CA TYR A 31 19.03 56.32 52.42
C TYR A 31 20.29 57.11 51.94
N GLY A 32 20.20 57.90 50.87
CA GLY A 32 21.29 58.78 50.47
C GLY A 32 22.44 58.12 49.70
N VAL A 33 22.19 56.93 49.10
CA VAL A 33 23.19 56.28 48.23
C VAL A 33 23.33 57.07 46.91
N ASP A 34 24.57 57.15 46.45
CA ASP A 34 24.87 57.90 45.25
C ASP A 34 24.03 57.38 44.04
N MET A 35 23.38 58.30 43.34
CA MET A 35 22.48 58.00 42.25
C MET A 35 23.18 57.23 41.10
N LEU A 36 24.45 57.51 40.84
CA LEU A 36 25.25 56.83 39.81
C LEU A 36 25.39 55.32 40.16
N PHE A 37 25.63 55.02 41.42
CA PHE A 37 25.78 53.65 41.91
C PHE A 37 24.46 52.87 41.81
N VAL A 38 23.33 53.51 42.14
CA VAL A 38 21.98 52.88 42.00
C VAL A 38 21.68 52.57 40.53
N VAL A 39 21.97 53.48 39.60
CA VAL A 39 21.79 53.27 38.15
C VAL A 39 22.63 52.09 37.66
N LEU A 40 23.90 52.00 38.06
CA LEU A 40 24.76 50.87 37.72
C LEU A 40 24.21 49.53 38.22
N LEU A 41 23.71 49.49 39.45
CA LEU A 41 23.08 48.29 40.02
C LEU A 41 21.81 47.85 39.24
N VAL A 42 20.97 48.80 38.87
CA VAL A 42 19.77 48.53 38.03
C VAL A 42 20.14 47.96 36.66
N ILE A 43 21.14 48.57 35.99
CA ILE A 43 21.61 48.07 34.68
C ILE A 43 22.19 46.64 34.81
N LEU A 44 23.01 46.42 35.87
CA LEU A 44 23.59 45.10 36.10
C LEU A 44 22.50 44.04 36.35
N PHE A 45 21.47 44.36 37.19
CA PHE A 45 20.35 43.44 37.45
C PHE A 45 19.58 43.12 36.17
N ILE A 46 19.23 44.13 35.35
CA ILE A 46 18.49 43.91 34.08
C ILE A 46 19.31 43.05 33.14
N SER A 47 20.63 43.27 33.05
CA SER A 47 21.54 42.48 32.22
C SER A 47 21.60 41.01 32.63
N ILE A 48 21.76 40.77 33.93
CA ILE A 48 21.78 39.39 34.49
C ILE A 48 20.43 38.72 34.25
N GLN A 49 19.33 39.40 34.48
CA GLN A 49 17.98 38.88 34.30
C GLN A 49 17.70 38.57 32.82
N GLY A 50 18.10 39.43 31.89
CA GLY A 50 17.99 39.18 30.43
C GLY A 50 18.78 37.94 30.04
N LEU A 51 19.99 37.78 30.51
CA LEU A 51 20.83 36.62 30.25
C LEU A 51 20.23 35.32 30.80
N PHE A 52 19.68 35.38 32.01
CA PHE A 52 18.99 34.26 32.64
C PHE A 52 17.77 33.81 31.86
N GLN A 53 16.89 34.76 31.46
CA GLN A 53 15.72 34.45 30.62
C GLN A 53 16.11 33.88 29.26
N TRP A 54 17.19 34.39 28.66
CA TRP A 54 17.72 33.83 27.39
C TRP A 54 18.20 32.39 27.54
N CYS A 55 18.90 32.06 28.63
CA CYS A 55 19.33 30.68 28.90
C CYS A 55 18.15 29.75 29.10
N LEU A 56 17.11 30.17 29.83
CA LEU A 56 15.88 29.41 30.02
C LEU A 56 15.14 29.17 28.71
N TYR A 57 15.01 30.21 27.88
CA TYR A 57 14.42 30.10 26.56
C TYR A 57 15.16 29.09 25.68
N ARG A 58 16.51 29.19 25.62
CA ARG A 58 17.31 28.22 24.82
C ARG A 58 17.09 26.78 25.34
N LYS A 59 17.08 26.57 26.63
CA LYS A 59 16.86 25.24 27.21
C LYS A 59 15.48 24.67 26.86
N LYS A 60 14.41 25.47 26.97
CA LYS A 60 13.05 25.07 26.60
C LYS A 60 12.94 24.82 25.10
N ARG A 61 13.51 25.68 24.24
CA ARG A 61 13.51 25.54 22.79
C ARG A 61 14.21 24.26 22.34
N ASN A 62 15.38 23.97 22.90
CA ASN A 62 16.13 22.75 22.54
C ASN A 62 15.38 21.49 22.98
N ALA A 63 14.72 21.49 24.13
CA ALA A 63 13.91 20.36 24.58
C ALA A 63 12.70 20.14 23.66
N SER A 64 11.99 21.21 23.24
CA SER A 64 10.90 21.13 22.30
C SER A 64 11.35 20.64 20.92
N GLN A 65 12.49 21.14 20.42
CA GLN A 65 13.02 20.71 19.13
C GLN A 65 13.39 19.24 19.15
N HIS A 66 14.02 18.77 20.22
CA HIS A 66 14.33 17.34 20.36
C HIS A 66 13.09 16.43 20.30
N ILE A 67 11.96 16.86 20.90
CA ILE A 67 10.71 16.09 20.79
C ILE A 67 10.19 16.09 19.35
N ILE A 68 10.24 17.24 18.64
CA ILE A 68 9.83 17.34 17.24
C ILE A 68 10.69 16.41 16.38
N ASP A 69 12.01 16.48 16.53
CA ASP A 69 12.95 15.64 15.77
C ASP A 69 12.73 14.14 16.01
N LEU A 70 12.37 13.76 17.25
CA LEU A 70 12.00 12.37 17.57
C LEU A 70 10.71 11.95 16.85
N VAL A 71 9.71 12.82 16.80
CA VAL A 71 8.42 12.52 16.11
C VAL A 71 8.61 12.39 14.60
N ASP A 72 9.37 13.34 14.01
CA ASP A 72 9.62 13.37 12.58
C ASP A 72 10.51 12.20 12.11
N GLY A 73 11.29 11.60 13.02
CA GLY A 73 12.12 10.43 12.75
C GLY A 73 11.40 9.08 12.86
N LEU A 74 10.13 9.07 13.29
CA LEU A 74 9.35 7.83 13.39
C LEU A 74 8.69 7.50 12.04
N GLU A 75 8.90 6.29 11.53
CA GLU A 75 8.18 5.77 10.37
C GLU A 75 6.67 5.68 10.67
N GLU A 76 6.32 5.29 11.91
CA GLU A 76 4.95 5.11 12.36
C GLU A 76 4.70 5.99 13.61
N THR A 77 3.94 7.05 13.46
CA THR A 77 3.73 8.08 14.50
C THR A 77 3.00 7.58 15.75
N TYR A 78 2.31 6.44 15.72
CA TYR A 78 1.64 5.90 16.90
C TYR A 78 2.59 5.28 17.93
N TYR A 79 3.85 5.00 17.56
CA TYR A 79 4.91 4.60 18.53
C TYR A 79 5.47 5.76 19.35
N ILE A 80 5.00 6.99 19.17
CA ILE A 80 5.47 8.17 19.89
C ILE A 80 5.39 7.99 21.42
N ALA A 81 4.40 7.25 21.92
CA ALA A 81 4.23 7.00 23.35
C ALA A 81 5.38 6.24 24.00
N ASP A 82 6.09 5.40 23.23
CA ASP A 82 7.21 4.57 23.72
C ASP A 82 8.52 5.33 23.69
N VAL A 83 8.65 6.33 22.80
CA VAL A 83 9.86 7.12 22.58
C VAL A 83 9.82 8.45 23.35
N LEU A 84 8.62 8.94 23.72
CA LEU A 84 8.45 10.23 24.36
C LEU A 84 9.06 10.22 25.79
N PRO A 85 10.04 11.09 26.09
CA PRO A 85 10.66 11.15 27.41
C PRO A 85 9.66 11.66 28.47
N LYS A 86 9.72 11.08 29.65
CA LYS A 86 8.87 11.52 30.78
C LYS A 86 9.15 13.00 31.10
N PRO A 87 8.11 13.87 31.15
CA PRO A 87 8.29 15.28 31.41
C PRO A 87 8.83 15.51 32.83
N LYS A 88 9.69 16.51 32.96
CA LYS A 88 10.21 16.95 34.26
C LYS A 88 9.35 18.03 34.91
N GLU A 89 8.51 18.71 34.12
CA GLU A 89 7.65 19.80 34.54
C GLU A 89 6.24 19.27 34.84
N PHE A 90 5.69 19.60 35.98
CA PHE A 90 4.36 19.17 36.43
C PHE A 90 3.24 19.52 35.43
N GLN A 91 3.33 20.68 34.78
CA GLN A 91 2.33 21.14 33.82
C GLN A 91 2.24 20.21 32.55
N ASN A 92 3.33 19.55 32.23
CA ASN A 92 3.41 18.68 31.03
C ASN A 92 3.01 17.22 31.34
N GLU A 93 2.86 16.86 32.63
CA GLU A 93 2.55 15.48 33.02
C GLU A 93 1.15 15.04 32.56
N ALA A 94 0.17 15.95 32.63
CA ALA A 94 -1.19 15.67 32.18
C ALA A 94 -1.26 15.42 30.65
N TYR A 95 -0.55 16.23 29.87
CA TYR A 95 -0.45 16.04 28.42
C TYR A 95 0.28 14.75 28.06
N TYR A 96 1.38 14.44 28.72
CA TYR A 96 2.10 13.19 28.55
C TYR A 96 1.20 11.98 28.83
N TYR A 97 0.45 11.99 29.93
CA TYR A 97 -0.48 10.93 30.28
C TYR A 97 -1.59 10.79 29.22
N ALA A 98 -2.17 11.91 28.78
CA ALA A 98 -3.23 11.91 27.77
C ALA A 98 -2.74 11.33 26.43
N ILE A 99 -1.55 11.77 25.98
CA ILE A 99 -0.94 11.26 24.74
C ILE A 99 -0.67 9.75 24.87
N LYS A 100 -0.02 9.33 25.97
CA LYS A 100 0.30 7.92 26.22
C LYS A 100 -0.94 7.03 26.23
N LYS A 101 -2.02 7.50 26.88
CA LYS A 101 -3.29 6.78 26.94
C LYS A 101 -3.96 6.70 25.56
N ALA A 102 -3.94 7.80 24.80
CA ALA A 102 -4.50 7.84 23.43
C ALA A 102 -3.72 6.90 22.49
N CYS A 103 -2.38 6.96 22.49
CA CYS A 103 -1.56 6.08 21.67
C CYS A 103 -1.74 4.61 22.04
N LYS A 104 -1.80 4.30 23.35
CA LYS A 104 -2.07 2.92 23.78
C LYS A 104 -3.42 2.43 23.25
N SER A 105 -4.48 3.24 23.39
CA SER A 105 -5.81 2.87 22.85
C SER A 105 -5.80 2.68 21.34
N MET A 106 -5.06 3.52 20.60
CA MET A 106 -4.89 3.37 19.15
C MET A 106 -4.15 2.08 18.80
N ASN A 107 -3.06 1.77 19.50
CA ASN A 107 -2.31 0.53 19.27
C ASN A 107 -3.14 -0.71 19.58
N ASP A 108 -3.90 -0.70 20.67
CA ASP A 108 -4.80 -1.81 21.02
C ASP A 108 -5.86 -2.01 19.91
N GLU A 109 -6.43 -0.93 19.36
CA GLU A 109 -7.42 -1.00 18.28
C GLU A 109 -6.79 -1.45 16.95
N ILE A 110 -5.60 -0.94 16.59
CA ILE A 110 -4.87 -1.38 15.39
C ILE A 110 -4.54 -2.88 15.48
N SER A 111 -4.06 -3.34 16.64
CA SER A 111 -3.73 -4.75 16.85
C SER A 111 -4.98 -5.62 16.71
N LYS A 112 -6.11 -5.20 17.29
CA LYS A 112 -7.38 -5.91 17.17
C LYS A 112 -7.88 -6.00 15.73
N ILE A 113 -7.86 -4.87 14.98
CA ILE A 113 -8.26 -4.84 13.57
C ILE A 113 -7.35 -5.74 12.73
N THR A 114 -6.05 -5.75 13.04
CA THR A 114 -5.08 -6.58 12.32
C THR A 114 -5.33 -8.07 12.60
N GLU A 115 -5.60 -8.45 13.83
CA GLU A 115 -5.95 -9.82 14.23
C GLU A 115 -7.26 -10.29 13.57
N GLU A 116 -8.33 -9.49 13.66
CA GLU A 116 -9.62 -9.78 13.00
C GLU A 116 -9.47 -9.94 11.47
N LYS A 117 -8.61 -9.12 10.86
CA LYS A 117 -8.31 -9.22 9.42
C LYS A 117 -7.59 -10.52 9.08
N GLN A 118 -6.63 -10.93 9.91
CA GLN A 118 -5.89 -12.18 9.72
C GLN A 118 -6.80 -13.39 9.91
N GLU A 119 -7.61 -13.42 10.97
CA GLU A 119 -8.60 -14.50 11.20
C GLU A 119 -9.58 -14.64 10.04
N TYR A 120 -10.08 -13.50 9.54
CA TYR A 120 -10.97 -13.50 8.37
C TYR A 120 -10.28 -14.09 7.13
N GLN A 121 -9.02 -13.78 6.91
CA GLN A 121 -8.25 -14.31 5.79
C GLN A 121 -8.04 -15.84 5.92
N GLU A 122 -7.61 -16.31 7.08
CA GLU A 122 -7.44 -17.75 7.35
C GLU A 122 -8.76 -18.50 7.16
N TYR A 123 -9.87 -17.92 7.61
CA TYR A 123 -11.20 -18.48 7.37
C TYR A 123 -11.51 -18.59 5.87
N VAL A 124 -11.28 -17.52 5.09
CA VAL A 124 -11.51 -17.53 3.63
C VAL A 124 -10.64 -18.56 2.93
N GLU A 125 -9.38 -18.71 3.33
CA GLU A 125 -8.46 -19.72 2.76
C GLU A 125 -8.90 -21.14 3.06
N SER A 126 -9.26 -21.43 4.31
CA SER A 126 -9.78 -22.74 4.72
C SER A 126 -11.07 -23.08 3.97
N PHE A 127 -12.01 -22.13 3.93
CA PHE A 127 -13.29 -22.29 3.25
C PHE A 127 -13.13 -22.52 1.75
N ALA A 128 -12.24 -21.78 1.10
CA ALA A 128 -11.93 -21.96 -0.32
C ALA A 128 -11.34 -23.37 -0.58
N HIS A 129 -10.49 -23.86 0.33
CA HIS A 129 -9.92 -25.20 0.19
C HIS A 129 -11.00 -26.30 0.35
N GLU A 130 -11.88 -26.15 1.34
CA GLU A 130 -12.98 -27.09 1.58
C GLU A 130 -13.98 -27.15 0.42
N ILE A 131 -14.29 -26.01 -0.21
CA ILE A 131 -15.19 -25.95 -1.37
C ILE A 131 -14.53 -26.54 -2.64
N LYS A 132 -13.23 -26.41 -2.82
CA LYS A 132 -12.53 -26.99 -3.97
C LYS A 132 -12.65 -28.51 -4.05
N ILE A 133 -12.71 -29.20 -2.91
CA ILE A 133 -12.82 -30.66 -2.85
C ILE A 133 -14.12 -31.16 -3.51
N PRO A 134 -15.33 -30.73 -3.08
CA PRO A 134 -16.58 -31.18 -3.73
C PRO A 134 -16.71 -30.68 -5.17
N ILE A 135 -16.20 -29.48 -5.50
CA ILE A 135 -16.18 -29.00 -6.89
C ILE A 135 -15.32 -29.94 -7.76
N GLY A 136 -14.15 -30.36 -7.27
CA GLY A 136 -13.30 -31.31 -7.97
C GLY A 136 -13.98 -32.66 -8.22
N ALA A 137 -14.69 -33.19 -7.22
CA ALA A 137 -15.47 -34.42 -7.34
C ALA A 137 -16.60 -34.29 -8.38
N LEU A 138 -17.33 -33.15 -8.36
CA LEU A 138 -18.36 -32.85 -9.37
C LEU A 138 -17.77 -32.74 -10.77
N SER A 139 -16.64 -32.06 -10.95
CA SER A 139 -15.96 -31.91 -12.23
C SER A 139 -15.58 -33.29 -12.82
N LEU A 140 -14.99 -34.17 -12.00
CA LEU A 140 -14.66 -35.55 -12.41
C LEU A 140 -15.91 -36.38 -12.77
N THR A 141 -16.99 -36.22 -12.02
CA THR A 141 -18.26 -36.93 -12.29
C THR A 141 -18.85 -36.49 -13.63
N PHE A 142 -18.80 -35.18 -13.93
CA PHE A 142 -19.32 -34.64 -15.19
C PHE A 142 -18.41 -34.98 -16.38
N ASP A 143 -17.10 -35.12 -16.19
CA ASP A 143 -16.19 -35.64 -17.20
C ASP A 143 -16.54 -37.10 -17.54
N ASN A 144 -16.71 -37.95 -16.54
CA ASN A 144 -17.04 -39.38 -16.71
C ASN A 144 -18.40 -39.58 -17.39
N THR A 145 -19.39 -38.73 -17.07
CA THR A 145 -20.73 -38.75 -17.67
C THR A 145 -20.84 -37.98 -18.97
N LYS A 146 -19.74 -37.36 -19.45
CA LYS A 146 -19.68 -36.51 -20.64
C LYS A 146 -20.71 -35.36 -20.62
N ASN A 147 -21.05 -34.88 -19.42
CA ASN A 147 -21.98 -33.75 -19.27
C ASN A 147 -21.23 -32.42 -19.30
N TYR A 148 -20.85 -32.00 -20.50
CA TYR A 148 -20.04 -30.82 -20.73
C TYR A 148 -20.70 -29.50 -20.24
N THR A 149 -22.04 -29.44 -20.23
CA THR A 149 -22.77 -28.25 -19.76
C THR A 149 -22.58 -28.06 -18.26
N LEU A 150 -22.81 -29.09 -17.46
CA LEU A 150 -22.61 -29.03 -16.01
C LEU A 150 -21.13 -28.86 -15.64
N LYS A 151 -20.22 -29.48 -16.38
CA LYS A 151 -18.79 -29.27 -16.22
C LYS A 151 -18.43 -27.80 -16.36
N LYS A 152 -18.91 -27.12 -17.43
CA LYS A 152 -18.64 -25.70 -17.67
C LYS A 152 -19.13 -24.80 -16.52
N GLU A 153 -20.28 -25.11 -15.93
CA GLU A 153 -20.77 -24.38 -14.75
C GLU A 153 -19.91 -24.66 -13.50
N THR A 154 -19.49 -25.89 -13.31
CA THR A 154 -18.58 -26.29 -12.22
C THR A 154 -17.23 -25.58 -12.34
N ASP A 155 -16.66 -25.50 -13.54
CA ASP A 155 -15.41 -24.79 -13.81
C ASP A 155 -15.54 -23.28 -13.50
N LYS A 156 -16.70 -22.67 -13.78
CA LYS A 156 -16.96 -21.28 -13.40
C LYS A 156 -16.97 -21.10 -11.87
N ILE A 157 -17.62 -22.00 -11.14
CA ILE A 157 -17.63 -21.95 -9.66
C ILE A 157 -16.19 -22.07 -9.15
N PHE A 158 -15.40 -23.00 -9.67
CA PHE A 158 -14.00 -23.16 -9.32
C PHE A 158 -13.21 -21.86 -9.53
N GLN A 159 -13.40 -21.19 -10.67
CA GLN A 159 -12.76 -19.93 -10.98
C GLN A 159 -13.14 -18.80 -10.01
N LEU A 160 -14.42 -18.72 -9.59
CA LEU A 160 -14.87 -17.74 -8.60
C LEU A 160 -14.24 -17.99 -7.22
N VAL A 161 -14.11 -19.24 -6.80
CA VAL A 161 -13.42 -19.63 -5.57
C VAL A 161 -11.93 -19.27 -5.64
N GLU A 162 -11.28 -19.52 -6.78
CA GLU A 162 -9.90 -19.10 -7.01
C GLU A 162 -9.74 -17.56 -6.92
N GLN A 163 -10.64 -16.79 -7.55
CA GLN A 163 -10.63 -15.33 -7.46
C GLN A 163 -10.79 -14.84 -6.01
N MET A 164 -11.69 -15.45 -5.24
CA MET A 164 -11.90 -15.13 -3.83
C MET A 164 -10.65 -15.41 -3.00
N LEU A 165 -9.98 -16.55 -3.22
CA LEU A 165 -8.74 -16.92 -2.54
C LEU A 165 -7.61 -15.93 -2.84
N TYR A 166 -7.37 -15.62 -4.12
CA TYR A 166 -6.33 -14.65 -4.51
C TYR A 166 -6.66 -13.23 -4.04
N TYR A 167 -7.96 -12.87 -3.96
CA TYR A 167 -8.36 -11.60 -3.36
C TYR A 167 -7.99 -11.55 -1.87
N ALA A 168 -8.32 -12.59 -1.10
CA ALA A 168 -7.97 -12.65 0.32
C ALA A 168 -6.44 -12.55 0.54
N ARG A 169 -5.65 -13.32 -0.20
CA ARG A 169 -4.18 -13.26 -0.16
C ARG A 169 -3.61 -11.91 -0.58
N SER A 170 -4.26 -11.24 -1.54
CA SER A 170 -3.83 -9.92 -1.99
C SER A 170 -4.04 -8.82 -0.95
N GLU A 171 -4.86 -9.03 0.08
CA GLU A 171 -5.10 -8.08 1.18
C GLU A 171 -4.07 -8.21 2.32
N ASN A 172 -3.31 -9.30 2.38
CA ASN A 172 -2.31 -9.50 3.43
C ASN A 172 -1.11 -8.58 3.25
N THR A 173 -0.59 -8.04 4.36
CA THR A 173 0.62 -7.22 4.39
C THR A 173 1.89 -8.06 4.32
N GLU A 174 1.84 -9.30 4.80
CA GLU A 174 2.95 -10.24 4.71
C GLU A 174 3.11 -10.75 3.27
N LYS A 175 4.36 -10.93 2.84
CA LYS A 175 4.70 -11.42 1.50
C LYS A 175 4.41 -12.93 1.43
N ASP A 176 3.17 -13.30 1.10
CA ASP A 176 2.74 -14.70 0.92
C ASP A 176 2.99 -15.18 -0.53
N TYR A 177 4.14 -14.78 -1.11
CA TYR A 177 4.57 -15.21 -2.44
C TYR A 177 6.04 -15.60 -2.43
N PHE A 178 6.38 -16.61 -3.22
CA PHE A 178 7.73 -17.16 -3.33
C PHE A 178 8.34 -16.87 -4.70
N VAL A 179 9.24 -15.89 -4.76
CA VAL A 179 9.93 -15.53 -6.00
C VAL A 179 10.98 -16.60 -6.33
N LYS A 180 10.88 -17.18 -7.51
CA LYS A 180 11.84 -18.12 -8.07
C LYS A 180 12.15 -17.82 -9.53
N GLN A 181 13.22 -18.39 -10.02
CA GLN A 181 13.53 -18.37 -11.43
C GLN A 181 12.56 -19.25 -12.21
N LEU A 182 11.97 -18.73 -13.27
CA LEU A 182 10.99 -19.41 -14.11
C LEU A 182 11.35 -19.26 -15.60
N GLN A 183 11.10 -20.32 -16.33
CA GLN A 183 11.07 -20.26 -17.81
C GLN A 183 9.69 -19.75 -18.24
N LEU A 184 9.66 -18.65 -18.96
CA LEU A 184 8.43 -17.98 -19.35
C LEU A 184 7.57 -18.85 -20.29
N ASP A 185 8.21 -19.59 -21.19
CA ASP A 185 7.58 -20.52 -22.12
C ASP A 185 6.80 -21.64 -21.39
N GLU A 186 7.37 -22.23 -20.34
CA GLU A 186 6.71 -23.28 -19.57
C GLU A 186 5.40 -22.77 -18.93
N VAL A 187 5.44 -21.58 -18.31
CA VAL A 187 4.27 -20.98 -17.67
C VAL A 187 3.19 -20.67 -18.71
N ILE A 188 3.56 -20.08 -19.84
CA ILE A 188 2.62 -19.75 -20.93
C ILE A 188 1.99 -21.02 -21.50
N HIS A 189 2.78 -22.04 -21.81
CA HIS A 189 2.26 -23.30 -22.36
C HIS A 189 1.26 -23.97 -21.39
N ASN A 190 1.56 -23.99 -20.08
CA ASN A 190 0.66 -24.54 -19.07
C ASN A 190 -0.68 -23.80 -19.03
N VAL A 191 -0.65 -22.45 -19.12
CA VAL A 191 -1.88 -21.64 -19.16
C VAL A 191 -2.67 -21.92 -20.44
N ILE A 192 -2.04 -21.97 -21.60
CA ILE A 192 -2.73 -22.26 -22.88
C ILE A 192 -3.34 -23.67 -22.88
N LEU A 193 -2.62 -24.66 -22.35
CA LEU A 193 -3.16 -26.01 -22.19
C LEU A 193 -4.41 -26.07 -21.31
N LYS A 194 -4.44 -25.30 -20.22
CA LYS A 194 -5.62 -25.16 -19.33
C LYS A 194 -6.85 -24.67 -20.08
N PHE A 195 -6.69 -23.74 -21.05
CA PHE A 195 -7.79 -23.16 -21.82
C PHE A 195 -7.99 -23.81 -23.20
N ARG A 196 -7.28 -24.88 -23.50
CA ARG A 196 -7.27 -25.56 -24.81
C ARG A 196 -8.69 -25.77 -25.40
N HIS A 197 -9.59 -26.30 -24.60
CA HIS A 197 -10.96 -26.59 -25.01
C HIS A 197 -11.74 -25.34 -25.45
N SER A 198 -11.67 -24.30 -24.62
CA SER A 198 -12.36 -23.03 -24.88
C SER A 198 -11.78 -22.30 -26.08
N LEU A 199 -10.47 -22.37 -26.29
CA LEU A 199 -9.78 -21.80 -27.48
C LEU A 199 -10.16 -22.54 -28.74
N MET A 200 -10.25 -23.87 -28.72
CA MET A 200 -10.70 -24.70 -29.84
C MET A 200 -12.19 -24.46 -30.17
N GLU A 201 -13.07 -24.38 -29.17
CA GLU A 201 -14.50 -24.06 -29.33
C GLU A 201 -14.69 -22.71 -30.05
N ARG A 202 -13.82 -21.72 -29.72
CA ARG A 202 -13.81 -20.38 -30.33
C ARG A 202 -13.04 -20.31 -31.66
N LYS A 203 -12.50 -21.43 -32.18
CA LYS A 203 -11.67 -21.51 -33.41
C LYS A 203 -10.53 -20.49 -33.40
N THR A 204 -9.84 -20.36 -32.25
CA THR A 204 -8.82 -19.34 -32.05
C THR A 204 -7.51 -19.73 -32.69
N ILE A 205 -6.94 -18.84 -33.50
CA ILE A 205 -5.56 -18.94 -33.96
C ILE A 205 -4.64 -18.44 -32.90
N ILE A 206 -3.72 -19.29 -32.45
CA ILE A 206 -2.78 -18.96 -31.37
C ILE A 206 -1.39 -18.77 -32.00
N ASN A 207 -0.82 -17.58 -31.82
CA ASN A 207 0.53 -17.24 -32.26
C ASN A 207 1.39 -17.01 -31.00
N ILE A 208 2.38 -17.88 -30.75
CA ILE A 208 3.31 -17.75 -29.64
C ILE A 208 4.71 -17.72 -30.23
N HIS A 209 5.48 -16.68 -29.91
CA HIS A 209 6.86 -16.53 -30.39
C HIS A 209 7.70 -15.71 -29.39
N ASP A 210 9.01 -15.84 -29.47
CA ASP A 210 9.99 -15.08 -28.70
C ASP A 210 9.78 -15.13 -27.17
N ILE A 211 9.38 -16.30 -26.62
CA ILE A 211 9.05 -16.48 -25.19
C ILE A 211 10.15 -17.19 -24.38
N GLU A 212 11.34 -17.35 -24.93
CA GLU A 212 12.47 -18.09 -24.32
C GLU A 212 13.21 -17.25 -23.27
N ASN A 213 12.49 -16.44 -22.51
CA ASN A 213 13.08 -15.57 -21.50
C ASN A 213 12.96 -16.17 -20.09
N VAL A 214 14.00 -15.93 -19.28
CA VAL A 214 14.01 -16.27 -17.85
C VAL A 214 13.52 -15.08 -17.07
N ILE A 215 12.56 -15.31 -16.18
CA ILE A 215 11.97 -14.29 -15.31
C ILE A 215 12.07 -14.71 -13.84
N TYR A 216 11.94 -13.75 -12.92
CA TYR A 216 11.94 -13.98 -11.48
C TYR A 216 10.62 -13.49 -10.90
N THR A 217 9.77 -14.43 -10.44
CA THR A 217 8.45 -14.13 -9.88
C THR A 217 7.86 -15.36 -9.18
N ASP A 218 6.67 -15.22 -8.59
CA ASP A 218 5.90 -16.36 -8.08
C ASP A 218 5.11 -17.02 -9.22
N GLU A 219 5.34 -18.33 -9.41
CA GLU A 219 4.71 -19.11 -10.48
C GLU A 219 3.19 -19.18 -10.36
N LYS A 220 2.68 -19.37 -9.12
CA LYS A 220 1.24 -19.53 -8.89
C LYS A 220 0.50 -18.23 -9.17
N TRP A 221 1.06 -17.11 -8.70
CA TRP A 221 0.49 -15.80 -8.91
C TRP A 221 0.56 -15.39 -10.40
N LEU A 222 1.68 -15.61 -11.05
CA LEU A 222 1.80 -15.37 -12.50
C LEU A 222 0.83 -16.22 -13.31
N THR A 223 0.73 -17.52 -13.02
CA THR A 223 -0.23 -18.43 -13.65
C THR A 223 -1.67 -17.96 -13.49
N PHE A 224 -2.03 -17.45 -12.32
CA PHE A 224 -3.34 -16.85 -12.08
C PHE A 224 -3.56 -15.60 -12.95
N ILE A 225 -2.61 -14.65 -12.94
CA ILE A 225 -2.66 -13.41 -13.73
C ILE A 225 -2.87 -13.75 -15.23
N LEU A 226 -2.02 -14.62 -15.77
CA LEU A 226 -2.10 -15.04 -17.17
C LEU A 226 -3.43 -15.75 -17.47
N SER A 227 -3.92 -16.58 -16.54
CA SER A 227 -5.23 -17.24 -16.67
C SER A 227 -6.37 -16.24 -16.76
N GLN A 228 -6.35 -15.15 -15.95
CA GLN A 228 -7.36 -14.09 -16.01
C GLN A 228 -7.30 -13.32 -17.34
N ILE A 229 -6.10 -13.06 -17.88
CA ILE A 229 -5.91 -12.36 -19.14
C ILE A 229 -6.42 -13.22 -20.31
N VAL A 230 -6.01 -14.49 -20.38
CA VAL A 230 -6.44 -15.42 -21.45
C VAL A 230 -7.95 -15.66 -21.38
N GLN A 231 -8.50 -15.80 -20.18
CA GLN A 231 -9.95 -15.95 -19.99
C GLN A 231 -10.72 -14.72 -20.49
N ASN A 232 -10.21 -13.51 -20.23
CA ASN A 232 -10.81 -12.29 -20.74
C ASN A 232 -10.76 -12.25 -22.26
N ALA A 233 -9.63 -12.60 -22.90
CA ALA A 233 -9.53 -12.70 -24.34
C ALA A 233 -10.61 -13.63 -24.92
N ILE A 234 -10.73 -14.87 -24.42
CA ILE A 234 -11.73 -15.87 -24.84
C ILE A 234 -13.16 -15.34 -24.68
N LYS A 235 -13.43 -14.64 -23.58
CA LYS A 235 -14.74 -14.11 -23.25
C LYS A 235 -15.19 -13.00 -24.18
N TYR A 236 -14.26 -12.17 -24.64
CA TYR A 236 -14.52 -11.00 -25.45
C TYR A 236 -14.23 -11.21 -26.95
N PHE A 237 -13.91 -12.43 -27.37
CA PHE A 237 -13.85 -12.79 -28.79
C PHE A 237 -15.20 -12.62 -29.47
N ASP A 238 -15.23 -11.88 -30.57
CA ASP A 238 -16.44 -11.57 -31.35
C ASP A 238 -16.22 -11.62 -32.86
N LYS A 239 -15.07 -12.08 -33.33
CA LYS A 239 -14.73 -12.19 -34.75
C LYS A 239 -15.02 -13.59 -35.32
N GLN A 240 -15.07 -13.70 -36.63
CA GLN A 240 -15.13 -15.01 -37.30
C GLN A 240 -13.83 -15.79 -37.10
N GLU A 241 -12.70 -15.10 -37.20
CA GLU A 241 -11.37 -15.61 -36.88
C GLU A 241 -10.84 -14.90 -35.63
N ASN A 242 -10.88 -15.58 -34.51
CA ASN A 242 -10.30 -15.08 -33.27
C ASN A 242 -8.80 -15.35 -33.26
N LYS A 243 -8.01 -14.37 -32.81
CA LYS A 243 -6.55 -14.47 -32.71
C LYS A 243 -6.09 -14.13 -31.31
N LEU A 244 -5.16 -14.91 -30.77
CA LEU A 244 -4.46 -14.66 -29.52
C LEU A 244 -2.96 -14.71 -29.84
N THR A 245 -2.27 -13.59 -29.67
CA THR A 245 -0.82 -13.47 -29.89
C THR A 245 -0.14 -13.27 -28.56
N ILE A 246 0.90 -14.06 -28.28
CA ILE A 246 1.70 -13.98 -27.04
C ILE A 246 3.16 -13.94 -27.43
N TYR A 247 3.88 -12.92 -26.99
CA TYR A 247 5.30 -12.80 -27.24
C TYR A 247 5.99 -12.02 -26.13
N SER A 248 7.31 -12.17 -26.03
CA SER A 248 8.09 -11.35 -25.13
C SER A 248 9.17 -10.55 -25.86
N GLN A 249 9.56 -9.44 -25.26
CA GLN A 249 10.61 -8.56 -25.74
C GLN A 249 11.57 -8.24 -24.62
N ASP A 250 12.84 -8.45 -24.87
CA ASP A 250 13.92 -8.06 -23.96
C ASP A 250 14.46 -6.70 -24.37
N ASN A 251 14.28 -5.68 -23.52
CA ASN A 251 14.80 -4.32 -23.78
C ASN A 251 16.10 -4.02 -22.99
N GLY A 252 16.76 -5.07 -22.45
CA GLY A 252 17.99 -4.95 -21.66
C GLY A 252 17.75 -4.72 -20.18
N THR A 253 16.86 -3.82 -19.79
CA THR A 253 16.52 -3.53 -18.37
C THR A 253 15.30 -4.31 -17.88
N ASN A 254 14.40 -4.67 -18.79
CA ASN A 254 13.15 -5.37 -18.47
C ASN A 254 12.84 -6.43 -19.53
N ILE A 255 12.06 -7.43 -19.13
CA ILE A 255 11.38 -8.34 -20.05
C ILE A 255 9.92 -7.92 -20.11
N LEU A 256 9.41 -7.68 -21.32
CA LEU A 256 8.02 -7.33 -21.59
C LEU A 256 7.31 -8.57 -22.12
N LEU A 257 6.30 -9.05 -21.42
CA LEU A 257 5.40 -10.08 -21.92
C LEU A 257 4.13 -9.41 -22.44
N VAL A 258 3.87 -9.61 -23.72
CA VAL A 258 2.71 -9.04 -24.43
C VAL A 258 1.71 -10.13 -24.75
N ILE A 259 0.45 -9.90 -24.40
CA ILE A 259 -0.69 -10.76 -24.73
C ILE A 259 -1.72 -9.89 -25.43
N GLU A 260 -1.99 -10.22 -26.69
CA GLU A 260 -2.90 -9.46 -27.55
C GLU A 260 -4.00 -10.36 -28.12
N ASP A 261 -5.24 -9.91 -27.99
CA ASP A 261 -6.41 -10.50 -28.65
C ASP A 261 -7.02 -9.53 -29.66
N ASN A 262 -7.64 -10.07 -30.67
CA ASN A 262 -8.38 -9.32 -31.70
C ASN A 262 -9.88 -9.23 -31.40
N GLY A 263 -10.32 -9.33 -30.16
CA GLY A 263 -11.72 -9.30 -29.76
C GLY A 263 -12.41 -7.95 -29.93
N CYS A 264 -13.48 -7.73 -29.19
CA CYS A 264 -14.28 -6.50 -29.30
C CYS A 264 -13.56 -5.20 -28.87
N GLY A 265 -12.37 -5.30 -28.29
CA GLY A 265 -11.64 -4.15 -27.78
C GLY A 265 -12.36 -3.41 -26.65
N ILE A 266 -11.78 -2.30 -26.21
CA ILE A 266 -12.26 -1.48 -25.10
C ILE A 266 -12.42 -0.04 -25.57
N LYS A 267 -13.52 0.60 -25.18
CA LYS A 267 -13.75 2.02 -25.47
C LYS A 267 -12.70 2.88 -24.77
N ALA A 268 -12.26 3.97 -25.43
CA ALA A 268 -11.28 4.89 -24.86
C ALA A 268 -11.75 5.49 -23.52
N SER A 269 -13.05 5.73 -23.34
CA SER A 269 -13.64 6.19 -22.07
C SER A 269 -13.50 5.22 -20.89
N ASP A 270 -13.35 3.93 -21.20
CA ASP A 270 -13.34 2.85 -20.22
C ASP A 270 -11.91 2.41 -19.85
N LEU A 271 -10.90 2.71 -20.72
CA LEU A 271 -9.52 2.25 -20.57
C LEU A 271 -8.90 2.62 -19.22
N SER A 272 -9.14 3.83 -18.71
CA SER A 272 -8.59 4.27 -17.42
C SER A 272 -9.20 3.53 -16.21
N ARG A 273 -10.33 2.87 -16.40
CA ARG A 273 -11.14 2.24 -15.34
C ARG A 273 -11.11 0.73 -15.35
N VAL A 274 -10.51 0.10 -16.34
CA VAL A 274 -10.52 -1.38 -16.48
C VAL A 274 -9.89 -2.13 -15.32
N PHE A 275 -9.02 -1.45 -14.55
CA PHE A 275 -8.39 -1.98 -13.35
C PHE A 275 -9.11 -1.61 -12.05
N GLU A 276 -10.24 -0.86 -12.12
CA GLU A 276 -11.05 -0.56 -10.94
C GLU A 276 -11.82 -1.80 -10.46
N LYS A 277 -11.96 -1.94 -9.14
CA LYS A 277 -12.69 -3.06 -8.51
C LYS A 277 -14.14 -3.09 -8.96
N GLY A 278 -14.56 -4.22 -9.53
CA GLY A 278 -15.95 -4.42 -9.97
C GLY A 278 -16.33 -3.72 -11.28
N PHE A 279 -15.39 -3.09 -11.98
CA PHE A 279 -15.67 -2.44 -13.26
C PHE A 279 -15.89 -3.48 -14.39
N THR A 280 -16.98 -3.37 -15.10
CA THR A 280 -17.36 -4.32 -16.19
C THR A 280 -17.55 -3.67 -17.55
N GLY A 281 -17.35 -2.37 -17.69
CA GLY A 281 -17.54 -1.61 -18.93
C GLY A 281 -18.98 -1.62 -19.47
N SER A 282 -19.18 -1.03 -20.62
CA SER A 282 -20.49 -0.95 -21.30
C SER A 282 -21.01 -2.30 -21.84
N ASN A 283 -20.17 -3.34 -21.88
CA ASN A 283 -20.50 -4.68 -22.35
C ASN A 283 -21.03 -5.64 -21.26
N ARG A 284 -21.48 -5.12 -20.14
CA ARG A 284 -21.95 -5.85 -18.95
C ARG A 284 -22.95 -6.97 -19.26
N ASN A 285 -23.85 -6.75 -20.23
CA ASN A 285 -24.93 -7.69 -20.55
C ASN A 285 -24.48 -8.92 -21.37
N LYS A 286 -23.28 -8.92 -21.93
CA LYS A 286 -22.82 -10.04 -22.79
C LYS A 286 -22.14 -11.18 -22.04
N ALA A 287 -21.75 -11.01 -20.75
CA ALA A 287 -20.76 -11.94 -20.22
C ALA A 287 -20.73 -12.18 -18.71
N ASN A 288 -21.76 -12.00 -17.90
CA ASN A 288 -21.74 -12.26 -16.43
C ASN A 288 -20.38 -11.89 -15.77
N ALA A 289 -19.91 -10.67 -16.04
CA ALA A 289 -18.59 -10.23 -15.62
C ALA A 289 -18.62 -9.74 -14.17
N THR A 290 -17.76 -10.28 -13.31
CA THR A 290 -17.59 -9.80 -11.92
C THR A 290 -16.81 -8.48 -11.82
N GLY A 291 -16.05 -8.12 -12.87
CA GLY A 291 -15.12 -6.99 -12.83
C GLY A 291 -13.93 -7.17 -11.89
N MET A 292 -13.69 -8.40 -11.41
CA MET A 292 -12.62 -8.69 -10.46
C MET A 292 -11.32 -9.15 -11.12
N GLY A 293 -11.37 -9.73 -12.35
CA GLY A 293 -10.22 -10.38 -12.96
C GLY A 293 -9.05 -9.42 -13.22
N LEU A 294 -9.26 -8.34 -13.97
CA LEU A 294 -8.20 -7.36 -14.27
C LEU A 294 -7.79 -6.56 -13.02
N TYR A 295 -8.73 -6.23 -12.14
CA TYR A 295 -8.41 -5.62 -10.86
C TYR A 295 -7.43 -6.47 -10.04
N LEU A 296 -7.72 -7.78 -9.89
CA LEU A 296 -6.82 -8.69 -9.18
C LEU A 296 -5.49 -8.87 -9.90
N SER A 297 -5.51 -9.01 -11.23
CA SER A 297 -4.27 -9.10 -12.02
C SER A 297 -3.36 -7.89 -11.78
N LYS A 298 -3.93 -6.67 -11.77
CA LYS A 298 -3.17 -5.44 -11.47
C LYS A 298 -2.63 -5.46 -10.05
N LYS A 299 -3.47 -5.77 -9.08
CA LYS A 299 -3.09 -5.80 -7.66
C LYS A 299 -1.99 -6.82 -7.36
N LEU A 300 -2.06 -8.01 -7.97
CA LEU A 300 -1.03 -9.04 -7.82
C LEU A 300 0.27 -8.66 -8.53
N CYS A 301 0.20 -8.05 -9.72
CA CYS A 301 1.38 -7.50 -10.40
C CYS A 301 2.08 -6.47 -9.52
N ASP A 302 1.33 -5.51 -8.96
CA ASP A 302 1.89 -4.46 -8.10
C ASP A 302 2.57 -5.07 -6.84
N ARG A 303 1.99 -6.11 -6.26
CA ARG A 303 2.58 -6.85 -5.14
C ARG A 303 3.88 -7.59 -5.49
N LEU A 304 3.95 -8.14 -6.70
CA LEU A 304 5.14 -8.81 -7.22
C LEU A 304 6.21 -7.83 -7.72
N GLY A 305 5.97 -6.51 -7.63
CA GLY A 305 6.86 -5.51 -8.21
C GLY A 305 6.85 -5.49 -9.74
N LEU A 306 5.79 -6.02 -10.36
CA LEU A 306 5.59 -6.04 -11.81
C LEU A 306 4.68 -4.90 -12.23
N LYS A 307 4.85 -4.40 -13.46
CA LYS A 307 3.94 -3.42 -14.04
C LYS A 307 2.99 -4.09 -15.01
N LEU A 308 1.69 -3.82 -14.90
CA LEU A 308 0.66 -4.27 -15.85
C LEU A 308 0.07 -3.05 -16.56
N ASP A 309 0.23 -3.00 -17.88
CA ASP A 309 -0.32 -1.98 -18.76
C ASP A 309 -1.34 -2.56 -19.73
N ILE A 310 -2.26 -1.73 -20.22
CA ILE A 310 -3.28 -2.10 -21.20
C ILE A 310 -3.34 -1.07 -22.33
N ALA A 311 -3.43 -1.54 -23.54
CA ALA A 311 -3.73 -0.74 -24.72
C ALA A 311 -4.84 -1.44 -25.52
N SER A 312 -5.82 -0.70 -26.01
CA SER A 312 -6.93 -1.27 -26.77
C SER A 312 -7.55 -0.25 -27.71
N THR A 313 -8.04 -0.74 -28.84
CA THR A 313 -8.92 0.02 -29.74
C THR A 313 -10.24 -0.74 -29.86
N GLU A 314 -11.35 -0.04 -29.67
CA GLU A 314 -12.70 -0.63 -29.79
C GLU A 314 -12.88 -1.31 -31.16
N LYS A 315 -13.36 -2.55 -31.14
CA LYS A 315 -13.58 -3.42 -32.29
C LYS A 315 -12.32 -3.89 -33.04
N GLU A 316 -11.14 -3.60 -32.54
CA GLU A 316 -9.89 -4.00 -33.20
C GLU A 316 -9.11 -5.01 -32.33
N TYR A 317 -8.62 -4.60 -31.16
CA TYR A 317 -7.76 -5.43 -30.33
C TYR A 317 -7.78 -5.01 -28.86
N THR A 318 -7.34 -5.92 -27.97
CA THR A 318 -6.90 -5.60 -26.60
C THR A 318 -5.51 -6.19 -26.38
N ARG A 319 -4.59 -5.37 -25.89
CA ARG A 319 -3.20 -5.74 -25.62
C ARG A 319 -2.89 -5.46 -24.15
N LEU A 320 -2.48 -6.50 -23.42
CA LEU A 320 -1.96 -6.38 -22.06
C LEU A 320 -0.46 -6.63 -22.08
N THR A 321 0.29 -5.84 -21.33
CA THR A 321 1.75 -5.93 -21.23
C THR A 321 2.13 -6.06 -19.76
N ILE A 322 2.83 -7.15 -19.42
CA ILE A 322 3.44 -7.35 -18.09
C ILE A 322 4.94 -7.06 -18.23
N THR A 323 5.43 -6.15 -17.39
CA THR A 323 6.84 -5.78 -17.36
C THR A 323 7.52 -6.45 -16.16
N PHE A 324 8.53 -7.27 -16.43
CA PHE A 324 9.40 -7.92 -15.45
C PHE A 324 10.72 -7.18 -15.38
N PRO A 325 11.06 -6.50 -14.28
CA PRO A 325 12.35 -5.81 -14.15
C PRO A 325 13.49 -6.81 -14.01
N LYS A 326 14.60 -6.58 -14.72
CA LYS A 326 15.85 -7.32 -14.58
C LYS A 326 16.67 -6.64 -13.49
N GLY A 327 16.95 -7.29 -12.38
CA GLY A 327 17.87 -6.76 -11.36
C GLY A 327 17.30 -6.58 -9.95
N ILE A 328 16.05 -6.93 -9.70
CA ILE A 328 15.45 -6.84 -8.33
C ILE A 328 15.77 -8.09 -7.48
N VAL A 329 16.62 -9.00 -7.95
CA VAL A 329 16.95 -10.24 -7.20
C VAL A 329 17.69 -9.98 -5.88
N HIS A 330 18.22 -8.79 -5.64
CA HIS A 330 19.05 -8.52 -4.46
C HIS A 330 18.30 -7.98 -3.22
N ASN A 331 17.01 -7.65 -3.28
CA ASN A 331 16.28 -7.10 -2.13
C ASN A 331 15.28 -8.05 -1.47
N PHE A 332 15.25 -9.33 -1.84
CA PHE A 332 14.29 -10.31 -1.30
C PHE A 332 14.89 -11.40 -0.43
N SER A 333 16.19 -11.29 -0.06
CA SER A 333 16.88 -12.25 0.79
C SER A 333 17.41 -11.60 2.08
N GLU A 334 16.54 -10.93 2.84
CA GLU A 334 16.76 -10.65 4.28
C GLU A 334 15.43 -10.74 5.03
#